data_ff0389aecd01a8cebe317e32026e6829
#
_entry.id   ff0389aecd01a8cebe317e32026e6829
#
_cell.length_a   1.000
_cell.length_b   1.000
_cell.length_c   1.000
_cell.angle_alpha   90.00
_cell.angle_beta   90.00
_cell.angle_gamma   90.00
#
_symmetry.space_group_name_H-M   'P 1'
#
loop_
_entity.id
_entity.type
_entity.pdbx_description
1 polymer ?
#
loop_
_entity_poly.entity_id
_entity_poly.type
_entity_poly.pdbx_seq_one_letter_code
_entity_poly.pdbx_strand_id
1 'polypeptide(L)'
;MAEKSWIGGIYLKEEGGYQIILKSLIHYKKRLQTIHESPELKEAAAMFAPILQSTARKKIPIVDEVKEKIDQCLLNLIPVQTLEKDIEILEKALECRKADIEKAEETGAEYFITLIGDISKAKNDLEPIKKALTGINQYLE
;
A
#
# COMPACT_ATOMS: atom_id res chain seq x y z
N MET A 1 -16.30 -25.69 2.36
CA MET A 1 -15.84 -24.68 3.30
C MET A 1 -14.79 -23.78 2.67
N ALA A 2 -14.98 -22.52 2.76
CA ALA A 2 -14.03 -21.60 2.19
C ALA A 2 -12.78 -21.51 3.04
N GLU A 3 -11.66 -21.87 2.48
CA GLU A 3 -10.40 -21.67 3.14
C GLU A 3 -10.00 -20.21 2.92
N LYS A 4 -9.38 -19.61 3.93
CA LYS A 4 -8.80 -18.30 3.79
C LYS A 4 -7.46 -18.44 3.07
N SER A 5 -7.54 -18.75 1.78
CA SER A 5 -6.36 -19.00 0.96
C SER A 5 -5.71 -17.71 0.45
N TRP A 6 -6.32 -16.58 0.78
CA TRP A 6 -5.83 -15.31 0.35
C TRP A 6 -6.28 -14.27 1.36
N ILE A 7 -5.60 -13.17 1.38
CA ILE A 7 -5.87 -12.13 2.37
C ILE A 7 -6.96 -11.20 1.89
N GLY A 8 -8.04 -11.12 2.68
CA GLY A 8 -9.11 -10.16 2.44
C GLY A 8 -10.00 -10.45 1.25
N GLY A 9 -10.26 -11.73 0.85
CA GLY A 9 -11.11 -12.08 -0.28
C GLY A 9 -10.51 -11.79 -1.65
N ILE A 10 -9.21 -11.41 -1.73
CA ILE A 10 -8.53 -11.22 -3.01
C ILE A 10 -7.76 -12.48 -3.34
N TYR A 11 -8.09 -13.12 -4.41
CA TYR A 11 -7.30 -14.25 -4.88
C TYR A 11 -6.07 -13.68 -5.57
N LEU A 12 -4.95 -13.76 -4.88
CA LEU A 12 -3.71 -13.12 -5.35
C LEU A 12 -3.38 -13.45 -6.80
N LYS A 13 -3.67 -14.67 -7.22
CA LYS A 13 -3.35 -15.12 -8.57
C LYS A 13 -4.47 -14.91 -9.58
N GLU A 14 -5.72 -15.11 -9.17
CA GLU A 14 -6.83 -15.23 -10.11
C GLU A 14 -7.53 -13.92 -10.44
N GLU A 15 -7.63 -13.02 -9.47
CA GLU A 15 -8.36 -11.76 -9.64
C GLU A 15 -7.46 -10.55 -9.78
N GLY A 16 -6.16 -10.79 -9.96
CA GLY A 16 -5.21 -9.69 -10.07
C GLY A 16 -5.01 -8.92 -8.78
N GLY A 17 -5.50 -9.47 -7.67
CA GLY A 17 -5.38 -8.82 -6.38
C GLY A 17 -3.94 -8.58 -5.97
N TYR A 18 -3.06 -9.52 -6.30
CA TYR A 18 -1.64 -9.34 -6.01
C TYR A 18 -1.07 -8.11 -6.72
N GLN A 19 -1.56 -7.82 -7.92
CA GLN A 19 -1.06 -6.68 -8.68
C GLN A 19 -1.35 -5.36 -7.98
N ILE A 20 -2.58 -5.19 -7.49
CA ILE A 20 -2.93 -3.94 -6.81
C ILE A 20 -2.22 -3.86 -5.45
N ILE A 21 -2.03 -4.98 -4.77
CA ILE A 21 -1.31 -5.00 -3.50
C ILE A 21 0.16 -4.66 -3.73
N LEU A 22 0.82 -5.28 -4.71
CA LEU A 22 2.22 -4.98 -5.01
C LEU A 22 2.39 -3.54 -5.46
N LYS A 23 1.51 -3.05 -6.32
CA LYS A 23 1.53 -1.68 -6.78
C LYS A 23 1.41 -0.71 -5.60
N SER A 24 0.52 -1.02 -4.66
CA SER A 24 0.32 -0.20 -3.48
C SER A 24 1.51 -0.23 -2.54
N LEU A 25 2.17 -1.39 -2.39
CA LEU A 25 3.39 -1.50 -1.59
C LEU A 25 4.53 -0.70 -2.21
N ILE A 26 4.69 -0.76 -3.54
CA ILE A 26 5.70 0.02 -4.24
C ILE A 26 5.43 1.51 -4.03
N HIS A 27 4.17 1.93 -4.14
CA HIS A 27 3.76 3.31 -3.90
C HIS A 27 4.06 3.73 -2.46
N TYR A 28 3.71 2.89 -1.50
CA TYR A 28 3.93 3.16 -0.09
C TYR A 28 5.43 3.33 0.20
N LYS A 29 6.27 2.47 -0.38
CA LYS A 29 7.72 2.59 -0.23
C LYS A 29 8.20 3.94 -0.76
N LYS A 30 7.74 4.37 -1.94
CA LYS A 30 8.11 5.68 -2.49
C LYS A 30 7.66 6.80 -1.56
N ARG A 31 6.47 6.68 -1.00
CA ARG A 31 5.93 7.63 -0.05
C ARG A 31 6.84 7.77 1.17
N LEU A 32 7.32 6.64 1.69
CA LEU A 32 8.23 6.62 2.82
C LEU A 32 9.60 7.20 2.46
N GLN A 33 10.11 6.88 1.28
CA GLN A 33 11.40 7.38 0.80
C GLN A 33 11.40 8.89 0.55
N THR A 34 10.25 9.44 0.19
CA THR A 34 10.12 10.87 -0.14
C THR A 34 9.34 11.64 0.94
N ILE A 35 9.29 11.11 2.16
CA ILE A 35 8.55 11.75 3.26
C ILE A 35 9.01 13.19 3.49
N HIS A 36 10.31 13.46 3.28
CA HIS A 36 10.88 14.79 3.47
C HIS A 36 10.34 15.82 2.47
N GLU A 37 9.77 15.37 1.36
CA GLU A 37 9.17 16.24 0.35
C GLU A 37 7.65 16.33 0.47
N SER A 38 7.05 15.50 1.34
CA SER A 38 5.60 15.46 1.44
C SER A 38 5.03 16.72 2.10
N PRO A 39 3.84 17.19 1.65
CA PRO A 39 3.20 18.34 2.26
C PRO A 39 2.94 18.15 3.76
N GLU A 40 2.62 16.91 4.18
CA GLU A 40 2.37 16.63 5.59
C GLU A 40 3.58 16.93 6.45
N LEU A 41 4.78 16.56 5.96
CA LEU A 41 6.00 16.83 6.72
C LEU A 41 6.31 18.32 6.77
N LYS A 42 6.06 19.03 5.65
CA LYS A 42 6.29 20.47 5.58
C LYS A 42 5.35 21.25 6.49
N GLU A 43 4.15 20.72 6.70
CA GLU A 43 3.14 21.32 7.58
C GLU A 43 3.34 20.93 9.03
N ALA A 44 4.09 19.86 9.29
CA ALA A 44 4.34 19.39 10.65
C ALA A 44 5.25 20.36 11.39
N ALA A 45 5.04 20.45 12.70
CA ALA A 45 5.93 21.21 13.55
C ALA A 45 7.35 20.63 13.42
N ALA A 46 8.35 21.53 13.42
CA ALA A 46 9.75 21.12 13.22
C ALA A 46 10.19 20.02 14.17
N MET A 47 9.65 20.00 15.38
CA MET A 47 10.02 18.99 16.38
C MET A 47 9.58 17.57 15.98
N PHE A 48 8.57 17.44 15.14
CA PHE A 48 8.05 16.14 14.72
C PHE A 48 8.70 15.60 13.44
N ALA A 49 9.34 16.47 12.66
CA ALA A 49 9.94 16.06 11.39
C ALA A 49 10.95 14.92 11.53
N PRO A 50 11.90 14.98 12.49
CA PRO A 50 12.86 13.87 12.64
C PRO A 50 12.19 12.55 13.04
N ILE A 51 11.13 12.64 13.85
CA ILE A 51 10.37 11.44 14.28
C ILE A 51 9.70 10.79 13.08
N LEU A 52 9.05 11.60 12.25
CA LEU A 52 8.37 11.10 11.05
C LEU A 52 9.36 10.45 10.07
N GLN A 53 10.50 11.08 9.86
CA GLN A 53 11.54 10.55 9.00
C GLN A 53 12.13 9.25 9.54
N SER A 54 12.38 9.18 10.84
CA SER A 54 12.90 7.99 11.48
C SER A 54 11.92 6.82 11.36
N THR A 55 10.63 7.09 11.61
CA THR A 55 9.57 6.09 11.49
C THR A 55 9.48 5.57 10.07
N ALA A 56 9.55 6.47 9.08
CA ALA A 56 9.50 6.10 7.68
C ALA A 56 10.66 5.18 7.30
N ARG A 57 11.87 5.53 7.73
CA ARG A 57 13.05 4.71 7.45
C ARG A 57 12.94 3.31 8.03
N LYS A 58 12.33 3.16 9.20
CA LYS A 58 12.16 1.85 9.83
C LYS A 58 11.15 0.98 9.09
N LYS A 59 10.18 1.60 8.44
CA LYS A 59 9.13 0.87 7.71
C LYS A 59 9.57 0.37 6.34
N ILE A 60 10.53 1.04 5.70
CA ILE A 60 10.97 0.67 4.36
C ILE A 60 11.41 -0.80 4.26
N PRO A 61 12.30 -1.31 5.14
CA PRO A 61 12.71 -2.72 5.07
C PRO A 61 11.52 -3.66 5.28
N ILE A 62 10.56 -3.29 6.11
CA ILE A 62 9.38 -4.10 6.36
C ILE A 62 8.55 -4.22 5.09
N VAL A 63 8.37 -3.13 4.36
CA VAL A 63 7.64 -3.13 3.09
C VAL A 63 8.33 -4.05 2.08
N ASP A 64 9.66 -3.95 1.98
CA ASP A 64 10.43 -4.82 1.08
C ASP A 64 10.28 -6.29 1.43
N GLU A 65 10.30 -6.62 2.72
CA GLU A 65 10.11 -7.97 3.20
C GLU A 65 8.73 -8.52 2.84
N VAL A 66 7.69 -7.71 3.01
CA VAL A 66 6.32 -8.11 2.66
C VAL A 66 6.17 -8.34 1.16
N LYS A 67 6.79 -7.49 0.34
CA LYS A 67 6.79 -7.67 -1.11
C LYS A 67 7.41 -9.01 -1.50
N GLU A 68 8.52 -9.35 -0.89
CA GLU A 68 9.19 -10.62 -1.16
C GLU A 68 8.31 -11.80 -0.73
N LYS A 69 7.64 -11.69 0.40
CA LYS A 69 6.71 -12.72 0.86
C LYS A 69 5.59 -12.96 -0.16
N ILE A 70 5.06 -11.88 -0.74
CA ILE A 70 4.02 -12.01 -1.76
C ILE A 70 4.55 -12.77 -2.97
N ASP A 71 5.76 -12.43 -3.43
CA ASP A 71 6.37 -13.13 -4.54
C ASP A 71 6.54 -14.63 -4.24
N GLN A 72 6.97 -14.96 -3.02
CA GLN A 72 7.11 -16.34 -2.59
C GLN A 72 5.77 -17.07 -2.53
N CYS A 73 4.71 -16.38 -2.11
CA CYS A 73 3.37 -16.95 -2.12
C CYS A 73 2.91 -17.26 -3.54
N LEU A 74 3.22 -16.39 -4.50
CA LEU A 74 2.85 -16.59 -5.89
C LEU A 74 3.59 -17.78 -6.50
N LEU A 75 4.79 -18.07 -6.02
CA LEU A 75 5.58 -19.22 -6.45
C LEU A 75 5.26 -20.48 -5.66
N ASN A 76 4.30 -20.41 -4.72
CA ASN A 76 3.90 -21.51 -3.85
C ASN A 76 5.02 -22.00 -2.92
N LEU A 77 5.99 -21.12 -2.62
CA LEU A 77 7.09 -21.46 -1.71
C LEU A 77 6.69 -21.35 -0.25
N ILE A 78 5.75 -20.45 0.05
CA ILE A 78 5.19 -20.27 1.40
C ILE A 78 3.67 -20.14 1.29
N PRO A 79 2.92 -20.49 2.37
CA PRO A 79 1.47 -20.33 2.33
C PRO A 79 1.05 -18.88 2.47
N VAL A 80 -0.07 -18.53 1.84
CA VAL A 80 -0.61 -17.17 1.87
C VAL A 80 -0.89 -16.73 3.30
N GLN A 81 -1.23 -17.65 4.19
CA GLN A 81 -1.49 -17.36 5.60
C GLN A 81 -0.30 -16.72 6.30
N THR A 82 0.90 -16.88 5.75
CA THR A 82 2.09 -16.23 6.28
C THR A 82 1.94 -14.69 6.27
N LEU A 83 1.11 -14.17 5.37
CA LEU A 83 0.87 -12.74 5.27
C LEU A 83 -0.10 -12.19 6.33
N GLU A 84 -0.71 -13.06 7.14
CA GLU A 84 -1.62 -12.57 8.20
C GLU A 84 -0.96 -11.58 9.14
N LYS A 85 0.31 -11.77 9.41
CA LYS A 85 1.06 -10.87 10.30
C LYS A 85 1.27 -9.50 9.68
N ASP A 86 1.16 -9.41 8.37
CA ASP A 86 1.46 -8.20 7.62
C ASP A 86 0.20 -7.49 7.11
N ILE A 87 -0.98 -7.94 7.52
CA ILE A 87 -2.26 -7.37 7.04
C ILE A 87 -2.31 -5.86 7.27
N GLU A 88 -1.84 -5.41 8.41
CA GLU A 88 -1.85 -3.98 8.74
C GLU A 88 -1.07 -3.15 7.73
N ILE A 89 0.10 -3.65 7.33
CA ILE A 89 0.92 -2.98 6.32
C ILE A 89 0.26 -3.02 4.94
N LEU A 90 -0.37 -4.13 4.59
CA LEU A 90 -1.09 -4.25 3.33
C LEU A 90 -2.23 -3.25 3.27
N GLU A 91 -2.98 -3.14 4.34
CA GLU A 91 -4.09 -2.20 4.45
C GLU A 91 -3.58 -0.76 4.33
N LYS A 92 -2.51 -0.43 5.06
CA LYS A 92 -1.93 0.91 5.01
C LYS A 92 -1.42 1.28 3.63
N ALA A 93 -0.80 0.34 2.93
CA ALA A 93 -0.30 0.58 1.59
C ALA A 93 -1.46 0.88 0.62
N LEU A 94 -2.53 0.11 0.71
CA LEU A 94 -3.72 0.32 -0.12
C LEU A 94 -4.37 1.68 0.17
N GLU A 95 -4.55 2.00 1.46
CA GLU A 95 -5.15 3.26 1.86
C GLU A 95 -4.28 4.46 1.44
N CYS A 96 -2.96 4.31 1.56
CA CYS A 96 -2.02 5.36 1.18
C CYS A 96 -2.13 5.68 -0.32
N ARG A 97 -2.15 4.65 -1.15
CA ARG A 97 -2.28 4.86 -2.60
C ARG A 97 -3.62 5.49 -2.96
N LYS A 98 -4.70 5.00 -2.35
CA LYS A 98 -6.02 5.55 -2.56
C LYS A 98 -6.05 7.05 -2.21
N ALA A 99 -5.58 7.38 -1.01
CA ALA A 99 -5.58 8.76 -0.53
C ALA A 99 -4.71 9.67 -1.42
N ASP A 100 -3.55 9.19 -1.84
CA ASP A 100 -2.65 9.99 -2.66
C ASP A 100 -3.21 10.24 -4.07
N ILE A 101 -3.90 9.24 -4.65
CA ILE A 101 -4.58 9.43 -5.93
C ILE A 101 -5.67 10.49 -5.80
N GLU A 102 -6.47 10.40 -4.74
CA GLU A 102 -7.54 11.36 -4.48
C GLU A 102 -7.00 12.77 -4.26
N LYS A 103 -5.89 12.88 -3.52
CA LYS A 103 -5.25 14.18 -3.27
C LYS A 103 -4.64 14.77 -4.54
N ALA A 104 -4.04 13.94 -5.39
CA ALA A 104 -3.48 14.39 -6.65
C ALA A 104 -4.58 15.01 -7.54
N GLU A 105 -5.75 14.36 -7.57
CA GLU A 105 -6.88 14.86 -8.34
C GLU A 105 -7.50 16.11 -7.71
N GLU A 106 -7.67 16.10 -6.39
CA GLU A 106 -8.35 17.17 -5.68
C GLU A 106 -7.52 18.43 -5.56
N THR A 107 -6.25 18.31 -5.20
CA THR A 107 -5.40 19.47 -4.90
C THR A 107 -4.50 19.88 -6.05
N GLY A 108 -4.16 18.94 -6.95
CA GLY A 108 -3.20 19.21 -8.01
C GLY A 108 -1.78 19.47 -7.50
N ALA A 109 -1.49 19.12 -6.25
CA ALA A 109 -0.17 19.37 -5.68
C ALA A 109 0.91 18.60 -6.42
N GLU A 110 1.99 19.27 -6.76
CA GLU A 110 3.08 18.71 -7.55
C GLU A 110 3.65 17.43 -6.96
N TYR A 111 3.79 17.38 -5.66
CA TYR A 111 4.31 16.19 -4.98
C TYR A 111 3.47 14.95 -5.32
N PHE A 112 2.15 15.07 -5.20
CA PHE A 112 1.26 13.95 -5.47
C PHE A 112 1.18 13.60 -6.95
N ILE A 113 1.21 14.62 -7.81
CA ILE A 113 1.21 14.41 -9.26
C ILE A 113 2.46 13.65 -9.68
N THR A 114 3.62 14.05 -9.16
CA THR A 114 4.89 13.37 -9.46
C THR A 114 4.87 11.92 -8.95
N LEU A 115 4.33 11.72 -7.77
CA LEU A 115 4.28 10.40 -7.13
C LEU A 115 3.36 9.44 -7.89
N ILE A 116 2.20 9.94 -8.32
CA ILE A 116 1.17 9.14 -8.98
C ILE A 116 1.44 8.96 -10.48
N GLY A 117 1.96 10.00 -11.12
CA GLY A 117 2.16 10.00 -12.57
C GLY A 117 0.87 10.32 -13.30
N ASP A 118 0.43 9.43 -14.20
CA ASP A 118 -0.80 9.64 -14.96
C ASP A 118 -2.02 9.39 -14.07
N ILE A 119 -2.66 10.47 -13.67
CA ILE A 119 -3.83 10.43 -12.78
C ILE A 119 -4.99 9.67 -13.41
N SER A 120 -5.21 9.85 -14.70
CA SER A 120 -6.31 9.14 -15.40
C SER A 120 -6.16 7.63 -15.31
N LYS A 121 -4.94 7.14 -15.47
CA LYS A 121 -4.65 5.69 -15.33
C LYS A 121 -4.71 5.25 -13.87
N ALA A 122 -4.19 6.08 -12.99
CA ALA A 122 -4.16 5.75 -11.57
C ALA A 122 -5.57 5.63 -10.98
N LYS A 123 -6.52 6.41 -11.46
CA LYS A 123 -7.91 6.34 -11.00
C LYS A 123 -8.52 4.97 -11.25
N ASN A 124 -8.03 4.23 -12.23
CA ASN A 124 -8.50 2.87 -12.50
C ASN A 124 -8.13 1.91 -11.36
N ASP A 125 -7.19 2.29 -10.50
CA ASP A 125 -6.80 1.47 -9.35
C ASP A 125 -7.74 1.65 -8.16
N LEU A 126 -8.57 2.69 -8.15
CA LEU A 126 -9.45 2.99 -7.01
C LEU A 126 -10.44 1.86 -6.71
N GLU A 127 -11.05 1.30 -7.75
CA GLU A 127 -12.00 0.20 -7.58
C GLU A 127 -11.31 -1.06 -7.04
N PRO A 128 -10.21 -1.54 -7.64
CA PRO A 128 -9.47 -2.66 -7.07
C PRO A 128 -9.02 -2.43 -5.64
N ILE A 129 -8.58 -1.20 -5.33
CA ILE A 129 -8.16 -0.86 -3.96
C ILE A 129 -9.32 -0.99 -2.99
N LYS A 130 -10.49 -0.45 -3.33
CA LYS A 130 -11.67 -0.55 -2.47
C LYS A 130 -12.08 -2.00 -2.24
N LYS A 131 -12.04 -2.79 -3.31
CA LYS A 131 -12.33 -4.22 -3.23
C LYS A 131 -11.38 -4.93 -2.29
N ALA A 132 -10.08 -4.63 -2.44
CA ALA A 132 -9.06 -5.22 -1.59
C ALA A 132 -9.26 -4.85 -0.13
N LEU A 133 -9.53 -3.58 0.16
CA LEU A 133 -9.76 -3.12 1.53
C LEU A 133 -10.99 -3.75 2.15
N THR A 134 -12.08 -3.85 1.39
CA THR A 134 -13.29 -4.51 1.85
C THR A 134 -13.01 -5.97 2.19
N GLY A 135 -12.30 -6.66 1.31
CA GLY A 135 -11.95 -8.05 1.51
C GLY A 135 -11.07 -8.25 2.75
N ILE A 136 -10.08 -7.38 2.95
CA ILE A 136 -9.22 -7.46 4.14
C ILE A 136 -10.04 -7.31 5.41
N ASN A 137 -10.96 -6.35 5.44
CA ASN A 137 -11.82 -6.15 6.60
C ASN A 137 -12.70 -7.37 6.88
N GLN A 138 -13.23 -8.00 5.84
CA GLN A 138 -14.01 -9.23 5.98
C GLN A 138 -13.16 -10.39 6.49
N TYR A 139 -11.92 -10.46 6.04
CA TYR A 139 -11.00 -11.51 6.49
C TYR A 139 -10.71 -11.40 7.99
N LEU A 140 -10.65 -10.15 8.49
CA LEU A 140 -10.35 -9.89 9.91
C LEU A 140 -11.54 -10.13 10.84
N GLU A 141 -12.75 -10.22 10.29
CA GLU A 141 -13.95 -10.48 11.08
C GLU A 141 -14.00 -11.89 11.68
#